data_733b45162af414351160e3b20923215e
#
_entry.id   733b45162af414351160e3b20923215e
#
_cell.length_a   1.000
_cell.length_b   1.000
_cell.length_c   1.000
_cell.angle_alpha   90.00
_cell.angle_beta   90.00
_cell.angle_gamma   90.00
#
_symmetry.space_group_name_H-M   'P 1'
#
loop_
_entity.id
_entity.type
_entity.pdbx_description
1 polymer ?
#
loop_
_entity_poly.entity_id
_entity_poly.type
_entity_poly.pdbx_seq_one_letter_code
_entity_poly.pdbx_strand_id
1 'polypeptide(L)'
;MEWEIVMGLEVHTELATKTKIFCGCSTEFGGEPNTHVCEICSGMPGTLPLLNKRVVEFAVRTGIATNCTITQNNKFDRKNYFYPDLPKAYQISQLYLPICRNGFIEVKDKDGNSKKIGIHEIHMEEDAGKLVHDEFEDCTLVDYNRCGVPLLEIVSEPDFRSAEEVLSYLTELRSILQYIGVSDCKMQEGSLRADVNLSVRPKGQKEFGTRTEMKNLNSFRAIARAIEYEAERQIELLEDGEKVMQETRRWDDNKGYSYAMRSKEDAQDYKYFPEPDLPPIEISDEYIENVKNTLPELPEAKKARYMSQFGLPEYDTGIITSDVNLVKLFEHTVEICNSPKDAANWIMGELMKMLNDTGTLSENMSFNPDSLGKLINMIKAGKINRGTAKSVFEKIFTEDVDPEKYVKENNLGLVTDLSAIRPVIEQVIADNEKSVSEYKAGKTQAMGYIMGQAMRALKGKAPAQEVQKILKEILG
;
A
#
# COMPACT_ATOMS: atom_id res chain seq x y z
N MET A 1 -35.99 11.96 -5.45
CA MET A 1 -35.10 12.66 -6.41
C MET A 1 -33.84 11.83 -6.54
N GLU A 2 -33.18 11.75 -7.71
CA GLU A 2 -31.90 11.02 -7.80
C GLU A 2 -30.79 12.01 -7.43
N TRP A 3 -29.95 11.62 -6.46
CA TRP A 3 -28.86 12.45 -5.94
C TRP A 3 -27.51 12.03 -6.51
N GLU A 4 -26.60 12.97 -6.67
CA GLU A 4 -25.21 12.76 -7.07
C GLU A 4 -24.28 13.28 -5.97
N ILE A 5 -23.37 12.42 -5.52
CA ILE A 5 -22.31 12.79 -4.59
C ILE A 5 -21.18 13.43 -5.38
N VAL A 6 -20.62 14.51 -4.87
CA VAL A 6 -19.47 15.21 -5.44
C VAL A 6 -18.41 15.38 -4.35
N MET A 7 -17.23 14.86 -4.59
CA MET A 7 -16.16 14.89 -3.60
C MET A 7 -14.83 15.32 -4.21
N GLY A 8 -14.01 15.98 -3.40
CA GLY A 8 -12.59 16.20 -3.58
C GLY A 8 -11.81 15.79 -2.34
N LEU A 9 -10.54 15.52 -2.49
CA LEU A 9 -9.65 15.10 -1.42
C LEU A 9 -8.51 16.08 -1.21
N GLU A 10 -8.10 16.23 0.05
CA GLU A 10 -6.84 16.81 0.46
C GLU A 10 -6.02 15.68 1.11
N VAL A 11 -4.92 15.28 0.47
CA VAL A 11 -4.08 14.18 0.94
C VAL A 11 -2.73 14.70 1.36
N HIS A 12 -2.40 14.54 2.64
CA HIS A 12 -1.10 14.89 3.20
C HIS A 12 -0.23 13.66 3.31
N THR A 13 1.02 13.75 2.86
CA THR A 13 1.99 12.68 3.02
C THR A 13 3.31 13.20 3.58
N GLU A 14 3.78 12.61 4.68
CA GLU A 14 5.12 12.89 5.21
C GLU A 14 6.17 12.29 4.29
N LEU A 15 7.24 13.05 4.05
CA LEU A 15 8.30 12.66 3.16
C LEU A 15 9.39 11.86 3.88
N ALA A 16 9.85 10.78 3.26
CA ALA A 16 10.90 9.88 3.78
C ALA A 16 12.31 10.53 3.72
N THR A 17 12.42 11.76 4.20
CA THR A 17 13.71 12.45 4.35
C THR A 17 14.33 12.12 5.68
N LYS A 18 15.66 12.22 5.78
CA LYS A 18 16.37 12.02 7.05
C LYS A 18 16.28 13.22 8.00
N THR A 19 16.02 14.40 7.43
CA THR A 19 15.95 15.65 8.18
C THR A 19 14.69 16.43 7.82
N LYS A 20 14.28 17.30 8.72
CA LYS A 20 13.12 18.18 8.55
C LYS A 20 13.29 19.11 7.34
N ILE A 21 12.18 19.78 6.96
CA ILE A 21 12.15 20.60 5.74
C ILE A 21 13.07 21.81 5.80
N PHE A 22 13.23 22.43 6.98
CA PHE A 22 13.99 23.69 7.12
C PHE A 22 15.11 23.62 8.14
N CYS A 23 15.41 22.44 8.72
CA CYS A 23 16.50 22.26 9.67
C CYS A 23 17.09 20.85 9.63
N GLY A 24 18.15 20.60 10.42
CA GLY A 24 18.84 19.30 10.47
C GLY A 24 18.29 18.29 11.48
N CYS A 25 17.16 18.56 12.15
CA CYS A 25 16.57 17.61 13.09
C CYS A 25 16.06 16.36 12.38
N SER A 26 16.09 15.21 13.10
CA SER A 26 15.58 13.93 12.60
C SER A 26 14.07 13.98 12.32
N THR A 27 13.65 13.24 11.31
CA THR A 27 12.24 12.96 11.00
C THR A 27 11.79 11.59 11.50
N GLU A 28 12.63 10.88 12.23
CA GLU A 28 12.35 9.53 12.73
C GLU A 28 11.13 9.52 13.66
N PHE A 29 10.19 8.61 13.39
CA PHE A 29 8.99 8.43 14.19
C PHE A 29 9.29 7.71 15.52
N GLY A 30 8.58 8.07 16.60
CA GLY A 30 8.63 7.35 17.87
C GLY A 30 9.77 7.74 18.81
N GLY A 31 10.47 8.85 18.55
CA GLY A 31 11.45 9.40 19.49
C GLY A 31 10.78 9.94 20.78
N GLU A 32 11.54 10.01 21.88
CA GLU A 32 11.08 10.65 23.12
C GLU A 32 10.56 12.08 22.85
N PRO A 33 9.45 12.51 23.46
CA PRO A 33 8.85 13.81 23.18
C PRO A 33 9.85 14.97 23.26
N ASN A 34 9.79 15.86 22.28
CA ASN A 34 10.63 17.07 22.20
C ASN A 34 12.14 16.82 22.14
N THR A 35 12.60 15.65 21.65
CA THR A 35 14.03 15.35 21.46
C THR A 35 14.53 15.64 20.04
N HIS A 36 13.63 15.65 19.04
CA HIS A 36 13.95 16.00 17.66
C HIS A 36 13.61 17.47 17.37
N VAL A 37 14.07 18.39 18.20
CA VAL A 37 13.73 19.82 18.15
C VAL A 37 15.00 20.66 18.25
N CYS A 38 15.09 21.72 17.44
CA CYS A 38 16.13 22.75 17.54
C CYS A 38 15.49 24.14 17.53
N GLU A 39 16.31 25.18 17.67
CA GLU A 39 15.90 26.57 17.65
C GLU A 39 15.16 26.98 16.38
N ILE A 40 15.44 26.34 15.23
CA ILE A 40 14.78 26.64 13.95
C ILE A 40 13.36 26.11 13.93
N CYS A 41 13.17 24.79 14.14
CA CYS A 41 11.83 24.20 14.09
C CYS A 41 10.96 24.58 15.29
N SER A 42 11.53 25.02 16.41
CA SER A 42 10.79 25.62 17.53
C SER A 42 10.47 27.11 17.35
N GLY A 43 10.95 27.72 16.24
CA GLY A 43 10.63 29.12 15.93
C GLY A 43 11.25 30.16 16.84
N MET A 44 12.45 29.91 17.36
CA MET A 44 13.16 30.88 18.20
C MET A 44 13.47 32.17 17.43
N PRO A 45 13.36 33.33 18.05
CA PRO A 45 13.65 34.60 17.40
C PRO A 45 15.06 34.67 16.80
N GLY A 46 15.18 35.11 15.56
CA GLY A 46 16.45 35.27 14.83
C GLY A 46 16.94 34.04 14.08
N THR A 47 16.21 32.93 14.13
CA THR A 47 16.52 31.75 13.33
C THR A 47 15.97 31.84 11.91
N LEU A 48 16.69 31.26 10.95
CA LEU A 48 16.30 31.27 9.53
C LEU A 48 16.10 29.84 9.01
N PRO A 49 15.08 29.59 8.19
CA PRO A 49 14.85 28.31 7.54
C PRO A 49 15.89 28.03 6.45
N LEU A 50 16.29 26.77 6.30
CA LEU A 50 17.14 26.31 5.19
C LEU A 50 16.49 25.14 4.51
N LEU A 51 16.01 25.33 3.25
CA LEU A 51 15.27 24.32 2.51
C LEU A 51 16.08 23.05 2.25
N ASN A 52 15.52 21.92 2.63
CA ASN A 52 16.05 20.59 2.33
C ASN A 52 15.85 20.25 0.83
N LYS A 53 16.96 20.12 0.09
CA LYS A 53 16.94 19.81 -1.35
C LYS A 53 16.20 18.52 -1.70
N ARG A 54 16.22 17.53 -0.79
CA ARG A 54 15.54 16.26 -0.99
C ARG A 54 14.04 16.40 -1.04
N VAL A 55 13.48 17.38 -0.32
CA VAL A 55 12.04 17.68 -0.36
C VAL A 55 11.61 18.17 -1.74
N VAL A 56 12.40 19.05 -2.36
CA VAL A 56 12.16 19.51 -3.73
C VAL A 56 12.22 18.35 -4.73
N GLU A 57 13.24 17.50 -4.60
CA GLU A 57 13.36 16.31 -5.45
C GLU A 57 12.14 15.38 -5.31
N PHE A 58 11.70 15.13 -4.08
CA PHE A 58 10.53 14.27 -3.80
C PHE A 58 9.22 14.88 -4.35
N ALA A 59 9.07 16.19 -4.23
CA ALA A 59 7.93 16.88 -4.81
C ALA A 59 7.91 16.77 -6.35
N VAL A 60 9.05 16.98 -7.01
CA VAL A 60 9.18 16.82 -8.46
C VAL A 60 8.94 15.37 -8.90
N ARG A 61 9.48 14.38 -8.16
CA ARG A 61 9.20 12.95 -8.40
C ARG A 61 7.70 12.65 -8.36
N THR A 62 7.03 13.15 -7.31
CA THR A 62 5.58 12.98 -7.14
C THR A 62 4.82 13.64 -8.29
N GLY A 63 5.17 14.88 -8.64
CA GLY A 63 4.54 15.58 -9.75
C GLY A 63 4.67 14.83 -11.08
N ILE A 64 5.86 14.34 -11.42
CA ILE A 64 6.08 13.56 -12.65
C ILE A 64 5.26 12.26 -12.61
N ALA A 65 5.29 11.53 -11.49
CA ALA A 65 4.60 10.25 -11.35
C ALA A 65 3.07 10.37 -11.36
N THR A 66 2.54 11.55 -11.02
CA THR A 66 1.10 11.86 -11.04
C THR A 66 0.69 12.74 -12.22
N ASN A 67 1.50 12.79 -13.28
CA ASN A 67 1.22 13.52 -14.52
C ASN A 67 1.01 15.02 -14.35
N CYS A 68 1.57 15.64 -13.31
CA CYS A 68 1.49 17.08 -13.07
C CYS A 68 2.45 17.86 -13.96
N THR A 69 2.09 19.11 -14.20
CA THR A 69 3.02 20.14 -14.69
C THR A 69 3.83 20.66 -13.51
N ILE A 70 5.17 20.66 -13.65
CA ILE A 70 6.07 21.23 -12.64
C ILE A 70 6.15 22.74 -12.80
N THR A 71 5.90 23.49 -11.73
CA THR A 71 6.04 24.94 -11.70
C THR A 71 7.51 25.30 -11.54
N GLN A 72 8.15 25.70 -12.63
CA GLN A 72 9.61 25.94 -12.67
C GLN A 72 10.05 27.10 -11.77
N ASN A 73 9.20 28.12 -11.62
CA ASN A 73 9.43 29.22 -10.69
C ASN A 73 8.35 29.18 -9.63
N ASN A 74 8.67 28.62 -8.48
CA ASN A 74 7.75 28.49 -7.35
C ASN A 74 8.32 29.12 -6.08
N LYS A 75 7.49 29.30 -5.08
CA LYS A 75 7.89 29.95 -3.83
C LYS A 75 7.06 29.47 -2.67
N PHE A 76 7.60 29.66 -1.49
CA PHE A 76 6.85 29.48 -0.24
C PHE A 76 6.09 30.73 0.16
N ASP A 77 5.00 30.52 0.89
CA ASP A 77 4.15 31.52 1.50
C ASP A 77 3.97 31.18 2.99
N ARG A 78 3.68 32.21 3.81
CA ARG A 78 3.30 32.03 5.21
C ARG A 78 1.79 31.94 5.33
N LYS A 79 1.31 30.85 5.92
CA LYS A 79 -0.07 30.63 6.35
C LYS A 79 -0.17 31.00 7.83
N ASN A 80 -0.71 32.16 8.13
CA ASN A 80 -0.69 32.69 9.50
C ASN A 80 -1.92 32.26 10.30
N TYR A 81 -1.69 31.48 11.33
CA TYR A 81 -2.71 31.14 12.33
C TYR A 81 -2.03 30.75 13.64
N PHE A 82 -2.74 30.93 14.74
CA PHE A 82 -2.22 30.63 16.06
C PHE A 82 -2.82 29.31 16.57
N TYR A 83 -1.93 28.35 16.86
CA TYR A 83 -2.29 27.09 17.50
C TYR A 83 -1.12 26.56 18.34
N PRO A 84 -1.36 25.85 19.47
CA PRO A 84 -0.28 25.42 20.37
C PRO A 84 0.79 24.53 19.74
N ASP A 85 0.43 23.72 18.75
CA ASP A 85 1.36 22.82 18.03
C ASP A 85 2.09 23.52 16.87
N LEU A 86 1.85 24.81 16.67
CA LEU A 86 2.50 25.64 15.67
C LEU A 86 3.37 26.70 16.33
N PRO A 87 4.65 26.39 16.68
CA PRO A 87 5.46 27.25 17.56
C PRO A 87 5.79 28.62 16.99
N LYS A 88 5.82 28.75 15.66
CA LYS A 88 6.06 30.03 14.95
C LYS A 88 4.81 30.91 14.81
N ALA A 89 3.63 30.39 15.16
CA ALA A 89 2.34 31.00 14.89
C ALA A 89 2.04 31.20 13.38
N TYR A 90 2.78 30.54 12.51
CA TYR A 90 2.54 30.40 11.07
C TYR A 90 3.10 29.07 10.57
N GLN A 91 2.55 28.57 9.47
CA GLN A 91 3.06 27.42 8.73
C GLN A 91 3.66 27.92 7.42
N ILE A 92 4.84 27.42 7.07
CA ILE A 92 5.42 27.66 5.75
C ILE A 92 4.83 26.60 4.80
N SER A 93 4.14 27.09 3.76
CA SER A 93 3.45 26.29 2.74
C SER A 93 3.56 26.97 1.38
N GLN A 94 2.78 26.58 0.38
CA GLN A 94 2.74 27.20 -0.95
C GLN A 94 1.29 27.44 -1.37
N LEU A 95 0.85 28.69 -1.46
CA LEU A 95 -0.50 29.01 -1.92
C LEU A 95 -0.53 29.48 -3.38
N TYR A 96 0.29 30.52 -3.69
CA TYR A 96 0.17 31.20 -4.97
C TYR A 96 0.89 30.51 -6.11
N LEU A 97 2.03 29.86 -5.82
CA LEU A 97 2.87 29.18 -6.80
C LEU A 97 3.30 27.80 -6.26
N PRO A 98 2.37 26.83 -6.15
CA PRO A 98 2.68 25.49 -5.74
C PRO A 98 3.62 24.81 -6.74
N ILE A 99 4.39 23.85 -6.26
CA ILE A 99 5.42 23.18 -7.06
C ILE A 99 4.86 22.35 -8.22
N CYS A 100 3.64 21.79 -8.08
CA CYS A 100 3.01 21.00 -9.14
C CYS A 100 1.55 21.42 -9.33
N ARG A 101 1.05 21.31 -10.59
CA ARG A 101 -0.34 21.61 -10.97
C ARG A 101 -0.85 20.69 -12.07
N ASN A 102 -2.18 20.60 -12.15
CA ASN A 102 -2.91 20.02 -13.29
C ASN A 102 -2.47 18.59 -13.61
N GLY A 103 -2.36 17.74 -12.59
CA GLY A 103 -2.07 16.32 -12.74
C GLY A 103 -3.32 15.46 -12.82
N PHE A 104 -3.11 14.14 -12.85
CA PHE A 104 -4.20 13.17 -12.71
C PHE A 104 -3.68 11.80 -12.31
N ILE A 105 -4.56 11.00 -11.71
CA ILE A 105 -4.39 9.56 -11.51
C ILE A 105 -5.57 8.85 -12.17
N GLU A 106 -5.30 7.74 -12.86
CA GLU A 106 -6.34 6.88 -13.41
C GLU A 106 -6.80 5.88 -12.35
N VAL A 107 -8.11 5.77 -12.17
CA VAL A 107 -8.74 4.85 -11.23
C VAL A 107 -9.76 3.97 -11.95
N LYS A 108 -10.19 2.89 -11.32
CA LYS A 108 -11.33 2.11 -11.79
C LYS A 108 -12.59 2.60 -11.08
N ASP A 109 -13.65 2.87 -11.87
CA ASP A 109 -14.97 3.12 -11.32
C ASP A 109 -15.63 1.80 -10.85
N LYS A 110 -16.84 1.90 -10.28
CA LYS A 110 -17.62 0.74 -9.81
C LYS A 110 -17.93 -0.30 -10.89
N ASP A 111 -17.93 0.12 -12.15
CA ASP A 111 -18.21 -0.72 -13.32
C ASP A 111 -16.92 -1.27 -13.94
N GLY A 112 -15.74 -0.93 -13.37
CA GLY A 112 -14.42 -1.36 -13.83
C GLY A 112 -13.86 -0.53 -14.99
N ASN A 113 -14.52 0.57 -15.39
CA ASN A 113 -14.00 1.46 -16.42
C ASN A 113 -12.92 2.37 -15.88
N SER A 114 -11.96 2.75 -16.74
CA SER A 114 -10.93 3.72 -16.36
C SER A 114 -11.51 5.13 -16.30
N LYS A 115 -11.25 5.83 -15.19
CA LYS A 115 -11.63 7.21 -14.96
C LYS A 115 -10.42 8.01 -14.49
N LYS A 116 -10.22 9.19 -15.05
CA LYS A 116 -9.20 10.13 -14.58
C LYS A 116 -9.76 10.97 -13.45
N ILE A 117 -9.04 11.01 -12.34
CA ILE A 117 -9.26 11.94 -11.24
C ILE A 117 -8.17 13.01 -11.34
N GLY A 118 -8.58 14.25 -11.49
CA GLY A 118 -7.68 15.40 -11.59
C GLY A 118 -6.97 15.68 -10.27
N ILE A 119 -5.73 16.11 -10.36
CA ILE A 119 -4.98 16.73 -9.26
C ILE A 119 -4.89 18.23 -9.59
N HIS A 120 -5.50 19.03 -8.73
CA HIS A 120 -5.49 20.49 -8.88
C HIS A 120 -4.09 21.02 -8.67
N GLU A 121 -3.48 20.66 -7.52
CA GLU A 121 -2.12 21.07 -7.18
C GLU A 121 -1.48 20.14 -6.16
N ILE A 122 -0.14 20.20 -6.10
CA ILE A 122 0.66 19.61 -5.03
C ILE A 122 1.57 20.72 -4.51
N HIS A 123 1.59 20.91 -3.20
CA HIS A 123 2.48 21.86 -2.58
C HIS A 123 3.30 21.26 -1.45
N MET A 124 4.48 21.86 -1.24
CA MET A 124 5.37 21.51 -0.13
C MET A 124 4.98 22.33 1.09
N GLU A 125 4.99 21.70 2.25
CA GLU A 125 4.73 22.38 3.52
C GLU A 125 5.44 21.68 4.69
N GLU A 126 5.42 22.32 5.84
CA GLU A 126 5.89 21.73 7.09
C GLU A 126 4.72 21.20 7.93
N ASP A 127 4.92 20.05 8.59
CA ASP A 127 3.92 19.54 9.53
C ASP A 127 3.93 20.33 10.84
N ALA A 128 2.80 20.35 11.53
CA ALA A 128 2.65 20.87 12.89
C ALA A 128 3.14 19.85 13.93
N GLY A 129 3.30 20.28 15.18
CA GLY A 129 3.54 19.40 16.32
C GLY A 129 2.35 18.48 16.61
N LYS A 130 2.44 17.76 17.72
CA LYS A 130 1.37 16.87 18.19
C LYS A 130 0.83 17.36 19.52
N LEU A 131 -0.50 17.44 19.63
CA LEU A 131 -1.18 17.68 20.90
C LEU A 131 -1.55 16.35 21.53
N VAL A 132 -1.20 16.17 22.78
CA VAL A 132 -1.52 15.00 23.60
C VAL A 132 -2.38 15.49 24.76
N HIS A 133 -3.68 15.20 24.67
CA HIS A 133 -4.62 15.50 25.73
C HIS A 133 -4.45 14.47 26.86
N ASP A 134 -4.20 14.94 28.07
CA ASP A 134 -4.12 14.07 29.23
C ASP A 134 -5.55 13.62 29.63
N GLU A 135 -5.71 12.34 29.95
CA GLU A 135 -7.01 11.77 30.34
C GLU A 135 -7.33 12.02 31.82
N PHE A 136 -6.33 12.35 32.61
CA PHE A 136 -6.43 12.45 34.07
C PHE A 136 -6.30 13.89 34.60
N GLU A 137 -5.55 14.73 33.86
CA GLU A 137 -5.34 16.13 34.19
C GLU A 137 -5.93 17.04 33.13
N ASP A 138 -6.52 18.16 33.56
CA ASP A 138 -7.06 19.19 32.62
C ASP A 138 -5.91 19.98 31.97
N CYS A 139 -5.07 19.24 31.23
CA CYS A 139 -3.95 19.80 30.49
C CYS A 139 -3.76 19.14 29.13
N THR A 140 -3.08 19.84 28.25
CA THR A 140 -2.64 19.35 26.93
C THR A 140 -1.14 19.50 26.83
N LEU A 141 -0.44 18.39 26.62
CA LEU A 141 0.98 18.38 26.36
C LEU A 141 1.25 18.61 24.86
N VAL A 142 2.35 19.27 24.57
CA VAL A 142 2.76 19.55 23.19
C VAL A 142 4.07 18.87 22.88
N ASP A 143 4.08 18.03 21.84
CA ASP A 143 5.27 17.38 21.31
C ASP A 143 5.63 18.00 19.96
N TYR A 144 6.77 18.67 19.89
CA TYR A 144 7.28 19.29 18.67
C TYR A 144 8.19 18.38 17.81
N ASN A 145 8.32 17.10 18.11
CA ASN A 145 9.13 16.19 17.30
C ASN A 145 8.66 16.18 15.84
N ARG A 146 7.35 16.21 15.59
CA ARG A 146 6.77 16.26 14.23
C ARG A 146 6.85 17.65 13.59
N CYS A 147 6.92 18.72 14.38
CA CYS A 147 6.95 20.09 13.87
C CYS A 147 8.10 20.29 12.88
N GLY A 148 7.78 20.71 11.66
CA GLY A 148 8.75 20.88 10.57
C GLY A 148 9.11 19.58 9.82
N VAL A 149 8.45 18.46 10.07
CA VAL A 149 8.54 17.26 9.21
C VAL A 149 8.02 17.64 7.83
N PRO A 150 8.73 17.30 6.73
CA PRO A 150 8.29 17.70 5.40
C PRO A 150 7.02 16.99 4.99
N LEU A 151 6.07 17.74 4.45
CA LEU A 151 4.83 17.25 3.87
C LEU A 151 4.72 17.61 2.40
N LEU A 152 4.01 16.77 1.65
CA LEU A 152 3.29 17.19 0.45
C LEU A 152 1.80 17.14 0.74
N GLU A 153 1.11 18.22 0.41
CA GLU A 153 -0.34 18.24 0.31
C GLU A 153 -0.74 18.10 -1.15
N ILE A 154 -1.55 17.09 -1.44
CA ILE A 154 -2.03 16.72 -2.77
C ILE A 154 -3.53 17.01 -2.80
N VAL A 155 -3.92 18.02 -3.55
CA VAL A 155 -5.32 18.48 -3.66
C VAL A 155 -5.91 17.96 -4.96
N SER A 156 -6.97 17.17 -4.88
CA SER A 156 -7.67 16.67 -6.06
C SER A 156 -8.69 17.65 -6.59
N GLU A 157 -9.07 17.49 -7.86
CA GLU A 157 -10.31 18.08 -8.39
C GLU A 157 -11.54 17.34 -7.78
N PRO A 158 -12.74 17.97 -7.77
CA PRO A 158 -13.96 17.39 -7.21
C PRO A 158 -14.59 16.38 -8.17
N ASP A 159 -13.81 15.41 -8.61
CA ASP A 159 -14.16 14.45 -9.64
C ASP A 159 -14.78 13.16 -9.11
N PHE A 160 -14.66 12.89 -7.82
CA PHE A 160 -15.17 11.65 -7.24
C PHE A 160 -16.69 11.64 -7.13
N ARG A 161 -17.28 10.45 -7.36
CA ARG A 161 -18.73 10.22 -7.31
C ARG A 161 -19.13 9.05 -6.42
N SER A 162 -18.16 8.26 -5.94
CA SER A 162 -18.42 7.15 -5.03
C SER A 162 -17.24 6.92 -4.06
N ALA A 163 -17.50 6.20 -2.96
CA ALA A 163 -16.46 5.81 -2.01
C ALA A 163 -15.43 4.87 -2.67
N GLU A 164 -15.86 4.00 -3.59
CA GLU A 164 -14.96 3.08 -4.30
C GLU A 164 -13.94 3.82 -5.15
N GLU A 165 -14.35 4.89 -5.84
CA GLU A 165 -13.43 5.75 -6.61
C GLU A 165 -12.39 6.40 -5.68
N VAL A 166 -12.79 6.87 -4.50
CA VAL A 166 -11.90 7.44 -3.49
C VAL A 166 -10.90 6.41 -3.00
N LEU A 167 -11.36 5.20 -2.67
CA LEU A 167 -10.46 4.12 -2.23
C LEU A 167 -9.50 3.67 -3.33
N SER A 168 -9.98 3.60 -4.57
CA SER A 168 -9.14 3.28 -5.73
C SER A 168 -8.04 4.33 -5.92
N TYR A 169 -8.39 5.61 -5.84
CA TYR A 169 -7.44 6.72 -5.94
C TYR A 169 -6.39 6.70 -4.81
N LEU A 170 -6.82 6.55 -3.57
CA LEU A 170 -5.90 6.51 -2.43
C LEU A 170 -4.97 5.30 -2.46
N THR A 171 -5.46 4.16 -2.95
CA THR A 171 -4.66 2.96 -3.13
C THR A 171 -3.59 3.17 -4.19
N GLU A 172 -3.96 3.74 -5.33
CA GLU A 172 -3.03 4.02 -6.42
C GLU A 172 -2.01 5.10 -6.04
N LEU A 173 -2.47 6.21 -5.44
CA LEU A 173 -1.59 7.28 -4.96
C LEU A 173 -0.57 6.74 -3.94
N ARG A 174 -1.03 5.97 -2.95
CA ARG A 174 -0.16 5.31 -1.97
C ARG A 174 0.89 4.43 -2.65
N SER A 175 0.47 3.60 -3.60
CA SER A 175 1.37 2.74 -4.36
C SER A 175 2.41 3.55 -5.12
N ILE A 176 2.00 4.60 -5.84
CA ILE A 176 2.91 5.50 -6.56
C ILE A 176 3.96 6.09 -5.61
N LEU A 177 3.53 6.68 -4.48
CA LEU A 177 4.43 7.33 -3.50
C LEU A 177 5.45 6.35 -2.91
N GLN A 178 5.02 5.11 -2.62
CA GLN A 178 5.91 4.05 -2.14
C GLN A 178 6.90 3.59 -3.21
N TYR A 179 6.46 3.42 -4.45
CA TYR A 179 7.33 3.02 -5.57
C TYR A 179 8.43 4.01 -5.87
N ILE A 180 8.09 5.30 -5.87
CA ILE A 180 9.08 6.35 -6.11
C ILE A 180 9.92 6.68 -4.86
N GLY A 181 9.66 6.00 -3.74
CA GLY A 181 10.42 6.12 -2.50
C GLY A 181 10.29 7.47 -1.80
N VAL A 182 9.15 8.13 -1.96
CA VAL A 182 8.87 9.47 -1.43
C VAL A 182 8.30 9.40 -0.01
N SER A 183 7.46 8.40 0.29
CA SER A 183 6.83 8.20 1.59
C SER A 183 6.62 6.71 1.87
N ASP A 184 6.53 6.34 3.14
CA ASP A 184 6.09 5.01 3.58
C ASP A 184 4.56 4.86 3.61
N CYS A 185 3.84 5.99 3.61
CA CYS A 185 2.38 6.07 3.55
C CYS A 185 1.64 5.26 4.62
N LYS A 186 2.11 5.30 5.86
CA LYS A 186 1.51 4.62 7.01
C LYS A 186 0.44 5.48 7.68
N MET A 187 -0.82 5.17 7.48
CA MET A 187 -1.92 5.92 8.10
C MET A 187 -1.92 5.84 9.64
N GLN A 188 -1.49 4.70 10.21
CA GLN A 188 -1.44 4.50 11.66
C GLN A 188 -0.38 5.38 12.34
N GLU A 189 0.71 5.67 11.66
CA GLU A 189 1.77 6.57 12.13
C GLU A 189 1.51 8.03 11.74
N GLY A 190 0.49 8.27 10.88
CA GLY A 190 0.10 9.59 10.42
C GLY A 190 0.90 10.11 9.22
N SER A 191 1.77 9.26 8.62
CA SER A 191 2.53 9.65 7.43
C SER A 191 1.71 9.69 6.13
N LEU A 192 0.47 9.21 6.16
CA LEU A 192 -0.55 9.44 5.14
C LEU A 192 -1.86 9.81 5.82
N ARG A 193 -2.42 10.97 5.47
CA ARG A 193 -3.70 11.49 5.98
C ARG A 193 -4.55 11.93 4.80
N ALA A 194 -5.86 11.76 4.90
CA ALA A 194 -6.78 12.23 3.86
C ALA A 194 -7.99 12.89 4.51
N ASP A 195 -8.31 14.09 4.07
CA ASP A 195 -9.53 14.82 4.39
C ASP A 195 -10.45 14.76 3.17
N VAL A 196 -11.74 14.54 3.40
CA VAL A 196 -12.75 14.42 2.33
C VAL A 196 -13.65 15.65 2.35
N ASN A 197 -13.66 16.36 1.24
CA ASN A 197 -14.62 17.43 0.96
C ASN A 197 -15.79 16.84 0.19
N LEU A 198 -16.99 16.84 0.78
CA LEU A 198 -18.18 16.19 0.24
C LEU A 198 -19.37 17.16 0.12
N SER A 199 -20.06 17.10 -1.00
CA SER A 199 -21.38 17.70 -1.18
C SER A 199 -22.30 16.78 -1.96
N VAL A 200 -23.61 16.96 -1.86
CA VAL A 200 -24.61 16.28 -2.70
C VAL A 200 -25.39 17.28 -3.52
N ARG A 201 -25.80 16.88 -4.72
CA ARG A 201 -26.64 17.66 -5.62
C ARG A 201 -27.63 16.79 -6.35
N PRO A 202 -28.76 17.33 -6.85
CA PRO A 202 -29.64 16.62 -7.79
C PRO A 202 -28.85 16.17 -9.02
N LYS A 203 -29.05 14.93 -9.47
CA LYS A 203 -28.36 14.39 -10.65
C LYS A 203 -28.61 15.24 -11.88
N GLY A 204 -27.54 15.63 -12.56
CA GLY A 204 -27.58 16.51 -13.75
C GLY A 204 -27.50 18.01 -13.44
N GLN A 205 -27.54 18.43 -12.18
CA GLN A 205 -27.27 19.81 -11.81
C GLN A 205 -25.78 20.13 -11.99
N LYS A 206 -25.46 21.34 -12.50
CA LYS A 206 -24.05 21.76 -12.70
C LYS A 206 -23.43 22.36 -11.45
N GLU A 207 -24.21 23.15 -10.71
CA GLU A 207 -23.77 23.82 -9.48
C GLU A 207 -23.52 22.79 -8.37
N PHE A 208 -22.46 23.01 -7.62
CA PHE A 208 -22.15 22.17 -6.47
C PHE A 208 -23.14 22.42 -5.33
N GLY A 209 -23.37 21.37 -4.53
CA GLY A 209 -24.06 21.51 -3.25
C GLY A 209 -23.19 22.18 -2.18
N THR A 210 -23.74 22.35 -0.98
CA THR A 210 -22.98 22.86 0.16
C THR A 210 -21.97 21.82 0.64
N ARG A 211 -20.70 22.20 0.70
CA ARG A 211 -19.59 21.34 1.06
C ARG A 211 -19.46 21.17 2.58
N THR A 212 -19.22 19.95 3.02
CA THR A 212 -18.69 19.63 4.35
C THR A 212 -17.31 19.01 4.22
N GLU A 213 -16.43 19.27 5.17
CA GLU A 213 -15.09 18.72 5.27
C GLU A 213 -15.07 17.63 6.34
N MET A 214 -14.71 16.39 5.97
CA MET A 214 -14.62 15.26 6.88
C MET A 214 -13.19 15.03 7.31
N LYS A 215 -12.95 15.05 8.62
CA LYS A 215 -11.61 14.86 9.23
C LYS A 215 -11.56 13.64 10.17
N ASN A 216 -10.35 13.27 10.59
CA ASN A 216 -10.08 12.15 11.50
C ASN A 216 -10.37 10.78 10.86
N LEU A 217 -9.99 10.63 9.60
CA LEU A 217 -10.19 9.43 8.79
C LEU A 217 -8.90 8.58 8.82
N ASN A 218 -8.82 7.65 9.78
CA ASN A 218 -7.57 6.96 10.12
C ASN A 218 -7.37 5.62 9.38
N SER A 219 -8.25 5.25 8.46
CA SER A 219 -8.14 4.07 7.62
C SER A 219 -8.98 4.20 6.36
N PHE A 220 -8.64 3.47 5.30
CA PHE A 220 -9.45 3.42 4.08
C PHE A 220 -10.90 2.97 4.36
N ARG A 221 -11.07 2.04 5.30
CA ARG A 221 -12.41 1.61 5.74
C ARG A 221 -13.18 2.73 6.44
N ALA A 222 -12.52 3.52 7.27
CA ALA A 222 -13.13 4.68 7.94
C ALA A 222 -13.53 5.74 6.91
N ILE A 223 -12.71 5.98 5.89
CA ILE A 223 -13.01 6.91 4.79
C ILE A 223 -14.30 6.50 4.06
N ALA A 224 -14.42 5.23 3.65
CA ALA A 224 -15.62 4.74 2.96
C ALA A 224 -16.88 4.92 3.81
N ARG A 225 -16.84 4.50 5.08
CA ARG A 225 -17.98 4.63 6.00
C ARG A 225 -18.37 6.08 6.26
N ALA A 226 -17.38 6.96 6.38
CA ALA A 226 -17.62 8.38 6.59
C ALA A 226 -18.28 9.04 5.37
N ILE A 227 -17.84 8.67 4.16
CA ILE A 227 -18.45 9.14 2.90
C ILE A 227 -19.92 8.70 2.80
N GLU A 228 -20.19 7.41 3.01
CA GLU A 228 -21.54 6.86 2.96
C GLU A 228 -22.46 7.56 3.96
N TYR A 229 -22.03 7.66 5.22
CA TYR A 229 -22.78 8.32 6.28
C TYR A 229 -23.07 9.80 5.98
N GLU A 230 -22.05 10.55 5.56
CA GLU A 230 -22.22 11.99 5.31
C GLU A 230 -23.07 12.28 4.08
N ALA A 231 -22.95 11.44 3.05
CA ALA A 231 -23.80 11.56 1.86
C ALA A 231 -25.27 11.31 2.22
N GLU A 232 -25.56 10.26 2.98
CA GLU A 232 -26.90 9.92 3.45
C GLU A 232 -27.48 11.04 4.33
N ARG A 233 -26.70 11.55 5.29
CA ARG A 233 -27.10 12.66 6.15
C ARG A 233 -27.46 13.93 5.36
N GLN A 234 -26.65 14.30 4.35
CA GLN A 234 -26.93 15.48 3.53
C GLN A 234 -28.19 15.29 2.65
N ILE A 235 -28.39 14.09 2.11
CA ILE A 235 -29.58 13.75 1.32
C ILE A 235 -30.83 13.85 2.19
N GLU A 236 -30.83 13.26 3.39
CA GLU A 236 -31.96 13.34 4.33
C GLU A 236 -32.33 14.79 4.64
N LEU A 237 -31.36 15.63 5.02
CA LEU A 237 -31.61 17.05 5.30
C LEU A 237 -32.27 17.76 4.11
N LEU A 238 -31.76 17.52 2.89
CA LEU A 238 -32.28 18.17 1.70
C LEU A 238 -33.68 17.67 1.31
N GLU A 239 -33.99 16.40 1.53
CA GLU A 239 -35.32 15.81 1.30
C GLU A 239 -36.34 16.29 2.32
N ASP A 240 -35.92 16.57 3.57
CA ASP A 240 -36.75 17.20 4.61
C ASP A 240 -36.90 18.73 4.40
N GLY A 241 -36.29 19.30 3.37
CA GLY A 241 -36.35 20.71 3.06
C GLY A 241 -35.44 21.59 3.92
N GLU A 242 -34.52 20.97 4.65
CA GLU A 242 -33.51 21.65 5.45
C GLU A 242 -32.29 22.02 4.59
N LYS A 243 -31.38 22.84 5.16
CA LYS A 243 -30.16 23.25 4.50
C LYS A 243 -28.95 22.56 5.10
N VAL A 244 -28.09 22.05 4.23
CA VAL A 244 -26.74 21.62 4.64
C VAL A 244 -25.93 22.87 5.03
N MET A 245 -25.30 22.84 6.20
CA MET A 245 -24.40 23.89 6.65
C MET A 245 -22.96 23.58 6.20
N GLN A 246 -22.23 24.61 5.76
CA GLN A 246 -20.82 24.45 5.45
C GLN A 246 -20.01 24.39 6.75
N GLU A 247 -19.47 23.22 7.06
CA GLU A 247 -18.79 22.96 8.34
C GLU A 247 -17.70 21.89 8.19
N THR A 248 -16.75 21.89 9.13
CA THR A 248 -15.81 20.79 9.33
C THR A 248 -16.41 19.79 10.32
N ARG A 249 -16.43 18.53 9.94
CA ARG A 249 -16.99 17.43 10.73
C ARG A 249 -15.91 16.40 11.09
N ARG A 250 -15.93 15.90 12.31
CA ARG A 250 -15.03 14.84 12.78
C ARG A 250 -15.75 13.50 12.75
N TRP A 251 -15.10 12.51 12.13
CA TRP A 251 -15.56 11.13 12.13
C TRP A 251 -15.22 10.43 13.46
N ASP A 252 -16.19 9.73 14.06
CA ASP A 252 -16.01 8.82 15.17
C ASP A 252 -16.18 7.38 14.64
N ASP A 253 -15.09 6.70 14.42
CA ASP A 253 -15.11 5.37 13.79
C ASP A 253 -15.74 4.30 14.69
N ASN A 254 -15.63 4.45 16.03
CA ASN A 254 -16.21 3.53 16.99
C ASN A 254 -17.73 3.65 17.03
N LYS A 255 -18.25 4.87 16.93
CA LYS A 255 -19.68 5.15 16.98
C LYS A 255 -20.35 5.14 15.59
N GLY A 256 -19.55 5.26 14.54
CA GLY A 256 -20.03 5.23 13.15
C GLY A 256 -20.84 6.47 12.74
N TYR A 257 -20.52 7.65 13.28
CA TYR A 257 -21.15 8.91 12.89
C TYR A 257 -20.16 10.06 12.90
N SER A 258 -20.55 11.19 12.28
CA SER A 258 -19.78 12.43 12.32
C SER A 258 -20.48 13.50 13.15
N TYR A 259 -19.70 14.42 13.72
CA TYR A 259 -20.22 15.58 14.44
C TYR A 259 -19.49 16.85 14.03
N ALA A 260 -20.21 18.00 14.05
CA ALA A 260 -19.65 19.28 13.69
C ALA A 260 -18.57 19.72 14.69
N MET A 261 -17.44 20.22 14.16
CA MET A 261 -16.35 20.80 14.96
C MET A 261 -16.37 22.32 14.92
N ARG A 262 -16.58 22.91 13.73
CA ARG A 262 -16.61 24.35 13.47
C ARG A 262 -17.67 24.67 12.45
N SER A 263 -18.33 25.80 12.60
CA SER A 263 -19.10 26.45 11.54
C SER A 263 -18.23 27.44 10.76
N LYS A 264 -18.65 27.82 9.56
CA LYS A 264 -17.92 28.78 8.70
C LYS A 264 -17.85 30.20 9.26
N GLU A 265 -18.67 30.55 10.26
CA GLU A 265 -18.61 31.83 10.95
C GLU A 265 -17.25 32.05 11.65
N ASP A 266 -16.52 30.96 11.96
CA ASP A 266 -15.17 30.97 12.54
C ASP A 266 -14.05 30.85 11.48
N ALA A 267 -14.35 31.01 10.17
CA ALA A 267 -13.34 30.93 9.11
C ALA A 267 -12.27 32.00 9.30
N GLN A 268 -11.07 31.57 9.70
CA GLN A 268 -9.94 32.48 9.86
C GLN A 268 -9.41 32.87 8.49
N ASP A 269 -9.22 34.20 8.29
CA ASP A 269 -8.37 34.69 7.21
C ASP A 269 -6.91 34.44 7.59
N TYR A 270 -6.27 33.48 6.91
CA TYR A 270 -4.87 33.11 7.17
C TYR A 270 -3.86 34.20 6.75
N LYS A 271 -4.28 35.28 6.17
CA LYS A 271 -3.44 36.46 5.79
C LYS A 271 -2.14 35.99 5.13
N TYR A 272 -2.26 35.19 4.07
CA TYR A 272 -1.11 34.71 3.32
C TYR A 272 -0.25 35.85 2.77
N PHE A 273 1.07 35.68 2.88
CA PHE A 273 2.06 36.48 2.17
C PHE A 273 3.31 35.67 1.87
N PRO A 274 4.14 36.06 0.86
CA PRO A 274 5.36 35.33 0.53
C PRO A 274 6.30 35.16 1.72
N GLU A 275 6.88 33.96 1.89
CA GLU A 275 7.88 33.71 2.92
C GLU A 275 9.16 34.51 2.63
N PRO A 276 9.50 35.52 3.44
CA PRO A 276 10.61 36.42 3.13
C PRO A 276 11.99 35.83 3.36
N ASP A 277 12.09 34.78 4.18
CA ASP A 277 13.34 34.15 4.56
C ASP A 277 13.76 33.00 3.62
N LEU A 278 12.89 32.65 2.65
CA LEU A 278 13.19 31.67 1.63
C LEU A 278 13.18 32.29 0.23
N PRO A 279 14.25 32.16 -0.55
CA PRO A 279 14.26 32.62 -1.92
C PRO A 279 13.30 31.79 -2.79
N PRO A 280 12.79 32.35 -3.91
CA PRO A 280 12.10 31.55 -4.92
C PRO A 280 12.92 30.36 -5.38
N ILE A 281 12.22 29.27 -5.71
CA ILE A 281 12.83 28.03 -6.18
C ILE A 281 12.75 28.01 -7.70
N GLU A 282 13.91 27.88 -8.35
CA GLU A 282 14.01 27.72 -9.80
C GLU A 282 14.34 26.27 -10.15
N ILE A 283 13.47 25.64 -10.94
CA ILE A 283 13.60 24.24 -11.40
C ILE A 283 13.78 24.25 -12.91
N SER A 284 14.96 23.85 -13.37
CA SER A 284 15.26 23.80 -14.80
C SER A 284 14.67 22.57 -15.47
N ASP A 285 14.47 22.64 -16.80
CA ASP A 285 14.07 21.47 -17.61
C ASP A 285 15.07 20.32 -17.47
N GLU A 286 16.36 20.63 -17.41
CA GLU A 286 17.41 19.63 -17.19
C GLU A 286 17.24 18.91 -15.85
N TYR A 287 16.92 19.64 -14.78
CA TYR A 287 16.66 19.03 -13.48
C TYR A 287 15.43 18.10 -13.53
N ILE A 288 14.34 18.53 -14.14
CA ILE A 288 13.12 17.73 -14.32
C ILE A 288 13.42 16.44 -15.07
N GLU A 289 14.15 16.54 -16.21
CA GLU A 289 14.50 15.37 -17.00
C GLU A 289 15.44 14.42 -16.25
N ASN A 290 16.41 14.94 -15.49
CA ASN A 290 17.28 14.13 -14.64
C ASN A 290 16.49 13.38 -13.58
N VAL A 291 15.53 14.02 -12.90
CA VAL A 291 14.67 13.36 -11.92
C VAL A 291 13.81 12.28 -12.59
N LYS A 292 13.22 12.59 -13.75
CA LYS A 292 12.39 11.66 -14.54
C LYS A 292 13.17 10.38 -14.92
N ASN A 293 14.41 10.52 -15.33
CA ASN A 293 15.26 9.39 -15.69
C ASN A 293 15.66 8.50 -14.49
N THR A 294 15.47 8.97 -13.28
CA THR A 294 15.71 8.19 -12.05
C THR A 294 14.46 7.54 -11.45
N LEU A 295 13.29 7.81 -12.05
CA LEU A 295 12.06 7.19 -11.57
C LEU A 295 12.04 5.69 -11.88
N PRO A 296 11.61 4.84 -10.95
CA PRO A 296 11.38 3.44 -11.25
C PRO A 296 10.17 3.28 -12.18
N GLU A 297 10.04 2.10 -12.77
CA GLU A 297 8.82 1.73 -13.47
C GLU A 297 7.63 1.75 -12.51
N LEU A 298 6.60 2.51 -12.84
CA LEU A 298 5.42 2.72 -11.99
C LEU A 298 4.49 1.48 -11.96
N PRO A 299 3.60 1.35 -10.96
CA PRO A 299 2.73 0.18 -10.77
C PRO A 299 1.96 -0.23 -12.02
N GLU A 300 1.26 0.70 -12.68
CA GLU A 300 0.47 0.41 -13.89
C GLU A 300 1.34 -0.06 -15.08
N ALA A 301 2.53 0.52 -15.26
CA ALA A 301 3.47 0.08 -16.29
C ALA A 301 3.97 -1.34 -16.01
N LYS A 302 4.31 -1.66 -14.74
CA LYS A 302 4.68 -3.01 -14.31
C LYS A 302 3.54 -4.00 -14.51
N LYS A 303 2.31 -3.63 -14.15
CA LYS A 303 1.11 -4.45 -14.37
C LYS A 303 0.95 -4.80 -15.86
N ALA A 304 1.02 -3.81 -16.73
CA ALA A 304 0.94 -4.01 -18.17
C ALA A 304 2.08 -4.91 -18.68
N ARG A 305 3.29 -4.71 -18.18
CA ARG A 305 4.46 -5.54 -18.52
C ARG A 305 4.27 -7.00 -18.06
N TYR A 306 3.83 -7.24 -16.83
CA TYR A 306 3.65 -8.61 -16.32
C TYR A 306 2.54 -9.36 -17.08
N MET A 307 1.47 -8.66 -17.46
CA MET A 307 0.42 -9.23 -18.29
C MET A 307 0.93 -9.59 -19.70
N SER A 308 1.64 -8.67 -20.34
CA SER A 308 2.09 -8.84 -21.74
C SER A 308 3.29 -9.76 -21.90
N GLN A 309 4.32 -9.63 -21.03
CA GLN A 309 5.57 -10.39 -21.15
C GLN A 309 5.50 -11.75 -20.45
N PHE A 310 4.84 -11.82 -19.30
CA PHE A 310 4.78 -13.05 -18.48
C PHE A 310 3.47 -13.81 -18.65
N GLY A 311 2.47 -13.21 -19.29
CA GLY A 311 1.15 -13.82 -19.48
C GLY A 311 0.43 -14.12 -18.16
N LEU A 312 0.59 -13.24 -17.16
CA LEU A 312 -0.08 -13.34 -15.87
C LEU A 312 -1.50 -12.77 -15.94
N PRO A 313 -2.46 -13.31 -15.16
CA PRO A 313 -3.81 -12.76 -15.06
C PRO A 313 -3.81 -11.32 -14.51
N GLU A 314 -4.77 -10.49 -14.94
CA GLU A 314 -4.92 -9.12 -14.46
C GLU A 314 -5.10 -9.05 -12.93
N TYR A 315 -5.87 -9.95 -12.36
CA TYR A 315 -6.09 -10.03 -10.92
C TYR A 315 -4.79 -10.24 -10.14
N ASP A 316 -3.99 -11.24 -10.54
CA ASP A 316 -2.72 -11.56 -9.85
C ASP A 316 -1.72 -10.42 -9.99
N THR A 317 -1.62 -9.85 -11.19
CA THR A 317 -0.73 -8.70 -11.43
C THR A 317 -1.16 -7.48 -10.62
N GLY A 318 -2.46 -7.21 -10.52
CA GLY A 318 -2.99 -6.13 -9.72
C GLY A 318 -2.59 -6.22 -8.25
N ILE A 319 -2.71 -7.40 -7.64
CA ILE A 319 -2.31 -7.61 -6.24
C ILE A 319 -0.79 -7.51 -6.07
N ILE A 320 0.00 -8.18 -6.93
CA ILE A 320 1.45 -8.13 -6.83
C ILE A 320 1.97 -6.70 -7.00
N THR A 321 1.45 -5.95 -7.98
CA THR A 321 1.94 -4.59 -8.26
C THR A 321 1.38 -3.52 -7.34
N SER A 322 0.35 -3.78 -6.55
CA SER A 322 -0.14 -2.83 -5.55
C SER A 322 0.78 -2.67 -4.34
N ASP A 323 1.77 -3.56 -4.18
CA ASP A 323 2.70 -3.57 -3.04
C ASP A 323 4.15 -3.69 -3.54
N VAL A 324 4.94 -2.67 -3.23
CA VAL A 324 6.35 -2.60 -3.65
C VAL A 324 7.22 -3.74 -3.12
N ASN A 325 6.89 -4.30 -1.95
CA ASN A 325 7.66 -5.41 -1.35
C ASN A 325 7.31 -6.73 -2.03
N LEU A 326 6.03 -6.92 -2.40
CA LEU A 326 5.61 -8.07 -3.21
C LEU A 326 6.25 -8.04 -4.60
N VAL A 327 6.34 -6.85 -5.22
CA VAL A 327 7.03 -6.69 -6.50
C VAL A 327 8.50 -7.06 -6.41
N LYS A 328 9.22 -6.53 -5.41
CA LYS A 328 10.65 -6.84 -5.20
C LYS A 328 10.85 -8.34 -5.03
N LEU A 329 10.04 -8.99 -4.22
CA LEU A 329 10.09 -10.43 -4.03
C LEU A 329 9.76 -11.19 -5.31
N PHE A 330 8.72 -10.77 -6.06
CA PHE A 330 8.31 -11.39 -7.31
C PHE A 330 9.43 -11.32 -8.37
N GLU A 331 9.93 -10.11 -8.65
CA GLU A 331 10.99 -9.92 -9.65
C GLU A 331 12.25 -10.72 -9.28
N HIS A 332 12.67 -10.65 -8.02
CA HIS A 332 13.82 -11.41 -7.53
C HIS A 332 13.61 -12.94 -7.61
N THR A 333 12.42 -13.42 -7.24
CA THR A 333 12.06 -14.84 -7.38
C THR A 333 12.11 -15.28 -8.85
N VAL A 334 11.60 -14.46 -9.78
CA VAL A 334 11.61 -14.73 -11.22
C VAL A 334 13.04 -14.80 -11.76
N GLU A 335 13.94 -13.90 -11.34
CA GLU A 335 15.36 -13.95 -11.72
C GLU A 335 16.01 -15.29 -11.37
N ILE A 336 15.68 -15.86 -10.22
CA ILE A 336 16.27 -17.13 -9.75
C ILE A 336 15.61 -18.34 -10.41
N CYS A 337 14.27 -18.38 -10.46
CA CYS A 337 13.55 -19.59 -10.91
C CYS A 337 13.22 -19.59 -12.41
N ASN A 338 13.38 -18.48 -13.10
CA ASN A 338 13.01 -18.27 -14.50
C ASN A 338 11.60 -18.81 -14.83
N SER A 339 10.64 -18.56 -13.93
CA SER A 339 9.27 -19.03 -14.05
C SER A 339 8.29 -18.03 -13.41
N PRO A 340 7.89 -16.98 -14.15
CA PRO A 340 6.97 -15.94 -13.62
C PRO A 340 5.64 -16.49 -13.10
N LYS A 341 5.07 -17.50 -13.79
CA LYS A 341 3.81 -18.13 -13.38
C LYS A 341 3.92 -18.89 -12.06
N ASP A 342 5.02 -19.63 -11.85
CA ASP A 342 5.22 -20.32 -10.59
C ASP A 342 5.47 -19.31 -9.45
N ALA A 343 6.28 -18.28 -9.69
CA ALA A 343 6.53 -17.21 -8.73
C ALA A 343 5.21 -16.51 -8.31
N ALA A 344 4.38 -16.12 -9.28
CA ALA A 344 3.09 -15.53 -9.00
C ALA A 344 2.17 -16.46 -8.21
N ASN A 345 2.06 -17.75 -8.61
CA ASN A 345 1.26 -18.75 -7.91
C ASN A 345 1.69 -18.95 -6.44
N TRP A 346 2.99 -18.92 -6.15
CA TRP A 346 3.51 -19.06 -4.80
C TRP A 346 3.22 -17.81 -3.96
N ILE A 347 3.38 -16.64 -4.53
CA ILE A 347 3.07 -15.37 -3.86
C ILE A 347 1.57 -15.28 -3.57
N MET A 348 0.72 -15.47 -4.60
CA MET A 348 -0.74 -15.37 -4.47
C MET A 348 -1.36 -16.45 -3.58
N GLY A 349 -0.79 -17.65 -3.56
CA GLY A 349 -1.29 -18.77 -2.75
C GLY A 349 -0.67 -18.80 -1.36
N GLU A 350 0.57 -19.28 -1.29
CA GLU A 350 1.19 -19.64 -0.01
C GLU A 350 1.66 -18.42 0.78
N LEU A 351 2.29 -17.43 0.12
CA LEU A 351 2.78 -16.23 0.82
C LEU A 351 1.63 -15.38 1.35
N MET A 352 0.63 -15.05 0.50
CA MET A 352 -0.51 -14.25 0.93
C MET A 352 -1.28 -14.92 2.07
N LYS A 353 -1.39 -16.25 2.03
CA LYS A 353 -1.95 -17.03 3.14
C LYS A 353 -1.15 -16.83 4.43
N MET A 354 0.19 -16.97 4.37
CA MET A 354 1.05 -16.80 5.56
C MET A 354 0.96 -15.37 6.14
N LEU A 355 0.98 -14.36 5.28
CA LEU A 355 0.82 -12.95 5.70
C LEU A 355 -0.52 -12.74 6.42
N ASN A 356 -1.61 -13.27 5.88
CA ASN A 356 -2.94 -13.15 6.48
C ASN A 356 -3.06 -13.93 7.80
N ASP A 357 -2.59 -15.18 7.84
CA ASP A 357 -2.70 -16.04 9.01
C ASP A 357 -1.87 -15.50 10.20
N THR A 358 -0.73 -14.86 9.92
CA THR A 358 0.15 -14.27 10.95
C THR A 358 -0.14 -12.79 11.24
N GLY A 359 -0.94 -12.11 10.42
CA GLY A 359 -1.11 -10.66 10.47
C GLY A 359 0.17 -9.88 10.14
N THR A 360 1.14 -10.50 9.48
CA THR A 360 2.40 -9.86 9.09
C THR A 360 2.19 -8.98 7.86
N LEU A 361 2.66 -7.75 7.92
CA LEU A 361 2.67 -6.87 6.75
C LEU A 361 3.81 -7.25 5.79
N SER A 362 3.65 -7.02 4.49
CA SER A 362 4.65 -7.33 3.47
C SER A 362 6.01 -6.67 3.74
N GLU A 363 6.01 -5.46 4.29
CA GLU A 363 7.21 -4.71 4.67
C GLU A 363 8.01 -5.36 5.81
N ASN A 364 7.36 -6.22 6.62
CA ASN A 364 7.95 -6.92 7.76
C ASN A 364 8.38 -8.36 7.42
N MET A 365 8.35 -8.73 6.15
CA MET A 365 8.92 -10.01 5.70
C MET A 365 10.42 -10.04 5.94
N SER A 366 10.92 -11.02 6.70
CA SER A 366 12.31 -11.09 7.14
C SER A 366 13.11 -12.25 6.55
N PHE A 367 12.49 -13.13 5.74
CA PHE A 367 13.19 -14.25 5.13
C PHE A 367 14.03 -13.83 3.91
N ASN A 368 15.06 -14.63 3.61
CA ASN A 368 15.93 -14.38 2.46
C ASN A 368 15.13 -14.50 1.14
N PRO A 369 15.10 -13.43 0.31
CA PRO A 369 14.37 -13.42 -0.96
C PRO A 369 14.76 -14.56 -1.92
N ASP A 370 16.01 -15.05 -1.88
CA ASP A 370 16.48 -16.17 -2.70
C ASP A 370 15.71 -17.47 -2.43
N SER A 371 15.24 -17.65 -1.20
CA SER A 371 14.72 -18.92 -0.71
C SER A 371 13.49 -19.37 -1.49
N LEU A 372 12.60 -18.46 -1.90
CA LEU A 372 11.42 -18.83 -2.68
C LEU A 372 11.80 -19.29 -4.09
N GLY A 373 12.72 -18.60 -4.76
CA GLY A 373 13.22 -19.00 -6.08
C GLY A 373 13.93 -20.35 -6.08
N LYS A 374 14.78 -20.60 -5.06
CA LYS A 374 15.43 -21.91 -4.85
C LYS A 374 14.40 -23.02 -4.62
N LEU A 375 13.40 -22.77 -3.79
CA LEU A 375 12.32 -23.73 -3.50
C LEU A 375 11.56 -24.12 -4.78
N ILE A 376 11.20 -23.16 -5.61
CA ILE A 376 10.54 -23.39 -6.89
C ILE A 376 11.45 -24.24 -7.81
N ASN A 377 12.74 -23.93 -7.88
CA ASN A 377 13.69 -24.72 -8.67
C ASN A 377 13.81 -26.15 -8.18
N MET A 378 13.76 -26.39 -6.87
CA MET A 378 13.76 -27.76 -6.32
C MET A 378 12.52 -28.57 -6.75
N ILE A 379 11.35 -27.92 -6.83
CA ILE A 379 10.13 -28.57 -7.32
C ILE A 379 10.28 -28.90 -8.81
N LYS A 380 10.74 -27.92 -9.62
CA LYS A 380 10.95 -28.09 -11.07
C LYS A 380 11.96 -29.21 -11.37
N ALA A 381 13.00 -29.30 -10.55
CA ALA A 381 14.01 -30.37 -10.66
C ALA A 381 13.53 -31.73 -10.11
N GLY A 382 12.30 -31.83 -9.59
CA GLY A 382 11.81 -33.06 -9.00
C GLY A 382 12.53 -33.49 -7.72
N LYS A 383 13.25 -32.59 -7.05
CA LYS A 383 13.92 -32.87 -5.76
C LYS A 383 12.93 -33.02 -4.62
N ILE A 384 11.82 -32.30 -4.65
CA ILE A 384 10.73 -32.35 -3.67
C ILE A 384 9.37 -32.25 -4.38
N ASN A 385 8.30 -32.72 -3.74
CA ASN A 385 6.94 -32.51 -4.23
C ASN A 385 6.34 -31.23 -3.68
N ARG A 386 5.20 -30.79 -4.26
CA ARG A 386 4.54 -29.53 -3.87
C ARG A 386 4.05 -29.52 -2.41
N GLY A 387 3.64 -30.68 -1.87
CA GLY A 387 3.22 -30.78 -0.47
C GLY A 387 4.38 -30.54 0.49
N THR A 388 5.51 -31.19 0.25
CA THR A 388 6.76 -30.96 1.01
C THR A 388 7.23 -29.52 0.88
N ALA A 389 7.16 -28.95 -0.33
CA ALA A 389 7.56 -27.56 -0.57
C ALA A 389 6.74 -26.58 0.25
N LYS A 390 5.43 -26.79 0.44
CA LYS A 390 4.60 -25.95 1.31
C LYS A 390 5.10 -25.94 2.76
N SER A 391 5.38 -27.13 3.32
CA SER A 391 5.92 -27.22 4.69
C SER A 391 7.32 -26.61 4.82
N VAL A 392 8.14 -26.69 3.77
CA VAL A 392 9.45 -26.02 3.73
C VAL A 392 9.27 -24.52 3.65
N PHE A 393 8.30 -24.01 2.89
CA PHE A 393 8.02 -22.59 2.79
C PHE A 393 7.53 -21.99 4.11
N GLU A 394 6.72 -22.71 4.89
CA GLU A 394 6.35 -22.31 6.25
C GLU A 394 7.60 -22.09 7.13
N LYS A 395 8.62 -22.94 6.99
CA LYS A 395 9.89 -22.79 7.71
C LYS A 395 10.76 -21.65 7.17
N ILE A 396 10.75 -21.44 5.86
CA ILE A 396 11.39 -20.25 5.25
C ILE A 396 10.78 -19.00 5.84
N PHE A 397 9.45 -18.90 5.86
CA PHE A 397 8.74 -17.71 6.32
C PHE A 397 8.96 -17.42 7.82
N THR A 398 8.96 -18.48 8.66
CA THR A 398 9.01 -18.33 10.13
C THR A 398 10.42 -18.34 10.72
N GLU A 399 11.38 -19.02 10.09
CA GLU A 399 12.71 -19.30 10.65
C GLU A 399 13.86 -18.92 9.69
N ASP A 400 13.53 -18.34 8.52
CA ASP A 400 14.51 -17.98 7.47
C ASP A 400 15.50 -19.10 7.09
N VAL A 401 15.02 -20.33 6.97
CA VAL A 401 15.86 -21.47 6.62
C VAL A 401 16.23 -21.47 5.14
N ASP A 402 17.48 -21.88 4.81
CA ASP A 402 17.84 -22.17 3.42
C ASP A 402 17.13 -23.47 2.97
N PRO A 403 16.31 -23.46 1.91
CA PRO A 403 15.49 -24.60 1.51
C PRO A 403 16.29 -25.83 1.13
N GLU A 404 17.45 -25.68 0.47
CA GLU A 404 18.26 -26.82 0.05
C GLU A 404 18.91 -27.53 1.26
N LYS A 405 19.44 -26.74 2.20
CA LYS A 405 20.01 -27.24 3.43
C LYS A 405 18.94 -27.90 4.30
N TYR A 406 17.81 -27.25 4.52
CA TYR A 406 16.71 -27.75 5.33
C TYR A 406 16.15 -29.09 4.79
N VAL A 407 15.92 -29.18 3.47
CA VAL A 407 15.45 -30.43 2.82
C VAL A 407 16.45 -31.55 2.99
N LYS A 408 17.75 -31.29 2.87
CA LYS A 408 18.81 -32.26 3.05
C LYS A 408 18.91 -32.78 4.49
N GLU A 409 18.96 -31.86 5.45
CA GLU A 409 19.10 -32.20 6.89
C GLU A 409 17.89 -32.97 7.43
N ASN A 410 16.70 -32.70 6.93
CA ASN A 410 15.46 -33.35 7.36
C ASN A 410 15.05 -34.53 6.47
N ASN A 411 15.90 -34.90 5.52
CA ASN A 411 15.64 -36.02 4.59
C ASN A 411 14.26 -35.89 3.88
N LEU A 412 13.90 -34.68 3.42
CA LEU A 412 12.61 -34.40 2.77
C LEU A 412 12.65 -34.59 1.24
N GLY A 413 13.81 -34.90 0.68
CA GLY A 413 13.97 -35.12 -0.77
C GLY A 413 13.17 -36.32 -1.28
N LEU A 414 12.77 -36.23 -2.56
CA LEU A 414 12.14 -37.36 -3.23
C LEU A 414 13.14 -38.50 -3.42
N VAL A 415 12.71 -39.72 -3.13
CA VAL A 415 13.46 -40.94 -3.43
C VAL A 415 13.18 -41.30 -4.89
N THR A 416 14.19 -41.15 -5.72
CA THR A 416 14.12 -41.49 -7.17
C THR A 416 14.71 -42.87 -7.48
N ASP A 417 15.31 -43.51 -6.48
CA ASP A 417 15.88 -44.82 -6.63
C ASP A 417 14.78 -45.88 -6.70
N LEU A 418 14.57 -46.42 -7.88
CA LEU A 418 13.58 -47.49 -8.14
C LEU A 418 13.83 -48.74 -7.31
N SER A 419 15.09 -49.02 -6.97
CA SER A 419 15.45 -50.18 -6.12
C SER A 419 14.92 -50.02 -4.68
N ALA A 420 14.77 -48.81 -4.20
CA ALA A 420 14.19 -48.51 -2.89
C ALA A 420 12.66 -48.40 -2.91
N ILE A 421 12.08 -47.95 -4.02
CA ILE A 421 10.63 -47.75 -4.19
C ILE A 421 9.90 -49.08 -4.42
N ARG A 422 10.42 -49.93 -5.30
CA ARG A 422 9.77 -51.15 -5.75
C ARG A 422 9.41 -52.12 -4.61
N PRO A 423 10.30 -52.43 -3.65
CA PRO A 423 9.97 -53.34 -2.54
C PRO A 423 8.83 -52.82 -1.65
N VAL A 424 8.76 -51.50 -1.45
CA VAL A 424 7.67 -50.88 -0.67
C VAL A 424 6.33 -51.03 -1.39
N ILE A 425 6.32 -50.84 -2.72
CA ILE A 425 5.11 -51.03 -3.53
C ILE A 425 4.67 -52.50 -3.55
N GLU A 426 5.60 -53.43 -3.67
CA GLU A 426 5.31 -54.86 -3.62
C GLU A 426 4.69 -55.28 -2.27
N GLN A 427 5.19 -54.71 -1.16
CA GLN A 427 4.60 -54.93 0.15
C GLN A 427 3.19 -54.36 0.27
N VAL A 428 2.95 -53.12 -0.26
CA VAL A 428 1.61 -52.53 -0.28
C VAL A 428 0.63 -53.34 -1.10
N ILE A 429 1.08 -53.96 -2.21
CA ILE A 429 0.26 -54.82 -3.04
C ILE A 429 -0.10 -56.10 -2.25
N ALA A 430 0.87 -56.69 -1.54
CA ALA A 430 0.64 -57.88 -0.69
C ALA A 430 -0.33 -57.59 0.47
N ASP A 431 -0.20 -56.42 1.11
CA ASP A 431 -1.05 -56.01 2.23
C ASP A 431 -2.50 -55.63 1.82
N ASN A 432 -2.76 -55.47 0.51
CA ASN A 432 -4.06 -55.02 -0.01
C ASN A 432 -4.66 -56.00 -1.06
N GLU A 433 -4.56 -57.29 -0.84
CA GLU A 433 -4.97 -58.35 -1.76
C GLU A 433 -6.42 -58.19 -2.30
N LYS A 434 -7.34 -57.72 -1.45
CA LYS A 434 -8.73 -57.49 -1.84
C LYS A 434 -8.85 -56.40 -2.93
N SER A 435 -8.18 -55.28 -2.74
CA SER A 435 -8.20 -54.17 -3.71
C SER A 435 -7.48 -54.53 -5.01
N VAL A 436 -6.43 -55.32 -4.91
CA VAL A 436 -5.70 -55.87 -6.06
C VAL A 436 -6.59 -56.84 -6.87
N SER A 437 -7.34 -57.71 -6.20
CA SER A 437 -8.29 -58.60 -6.85
C SER A 437 -9.43 -57.83 -7.54
N GLU A 438 -9.94 -56.81 -6.92
CA GLU A 438 -10.97 -55.94 -7.50
C GLU A 438 -10.45 -55.22 -8.74
N TYR A 439 -9.21 -54.73 -8.72
CA TYR A 439 -8.58 -54.10 -9.88
C TYR A 439 -8.43 -55.09 -11.04
N LYS A 440 -7.90 -56.29 -10.76
CA LYS A 440 -7.76 -57.37 -11.77
C LYS A 440 -9.11 -57.85 -12.32
N ALA A 441 -10.19 -57.70 -11.54
CA ALA A 441 -11.57 -57.99 -11.98
C ALA A 441 -12.20 -56.84 -12.79
N GLY A 442 -11.42 -55.77 -13.15
CA GLY A 442 -11.86 -54.66 -14.01
C GLY A 442 -12.36 -53.44 -13.29
N LYS A 443 -12.32 -53.36 -11.96
CA LYS A 443 -12.70 -52.16 -11.18
C LYS A 443 -11.54 -51.15 -11.16
N THR A 444 -11.44 -50.30 -12.15
CA THR A 444 -10.34 -49.31 -12.30
C THR A 444 -10.20 -48.35 -11.12
N GLN A 445 -11.27 -48.07 -10.37
CA GLN A 445 -11.24 -47.23 -9.17
C GLN A 445 -10.34 -47.78 -8.04
N ALA A 446 -10.16 -49.13 -7.99
CA ALA A 446 -9.30 -49.76 -6.99
C ALA A 446 -7.81 -49.35 -7.15
N MET A 447 -7.38 -49.01 -8.38
CA MET A 447 -6.02 -48.50 -8.63
C MET A 447 -5.77 -47.21 -7.84
N GLY A 448 -6.75 -46.29 -7.74
CA GLY A 448 -6.62 -45.06 -6.98
C GLY A 448 -6.41 -45.29 -5.48
N TYR A 449 -7.08 -46.30 -4.92
CA TYR A 449 -6.88 -46.71 -3.53
C TYR A 449 -5.48 -47.30 -3.29
N ILE A 450 -5.02 -48.23 -4.15
CA ILE A 450 -3.69 -48.85 -4.05
C ILE A 450 -2.60 -47.80 -4.21
N MET A 451 -2.78 -46.85 -5.15
CA MET A 451 -1.88 -45.72 -5.32
C MET A 451 -1.80 -44.86 -4.05
N GLY A 452 -2.94 -44.58 -3.41
CA GLY A 452 -3.00 -43.82 -2.15
C GLY A 452 -2.25 -44.54 -1.01
N GLN A 453 -2.36 -45.86 -0.89
CA GLN A 453 -1.63 -46.66 0.10
C GLN A 453 -0.13 -46.68 -0.20
N ALA A 454 0.27 -46.82 -1.46
CA ALA A 454 1.68 -46.80 -1.88
C ALA A 454 2.31 -45.42 -1.56
N MET A 455 1.62 -44.33 -1.87
CA MET A 455 2.09 -42.99 -1.55
C MET A 455 2.20 -42.73 -0.03
N ARG A 456 1.29 -43.31 0.78
CA ARG A 456 1.39 -43.25 2.25
C ARG A 456 2.59 -44.05 2.77
N ALA A 457 2.80 -45.28 2.29
CA ALA A 457 3.93 -46.13 2.71
C ALA A 457 5.26 -45.45 2.34
N LEU A 458 5.33 -44.83 1.19
CA LEU A 458 6.48 -44.04 0.73
C LEU A 458 6.55 -42.63 1.38
N LYS A 459 5.63 -42.31 2.31
CA LYS A 459 5.54 -41.01 3.00
C LYS A 459 5.55 -39.82 2.03
N GLY A 460 4.96 -39.97 0.83
CA GLY A 460 4.96 -38.96 -0.22
C GLY A 460 6.34 -38.69 -0.85
N LYS A 461 7.36 -39.44 -0.53
CA LYS A 461 8.73 -39.20 -0.98
C LYS A 461 9.08 -39.83 -2.35
N ALA A 462 8.13 -40.39 -3.06
CA ALA A 462 8.33 -40.92 -4.41
C ALA A 462 7.51 -40.15 -5.43
N PRO A 463 8.03 -39.95 -6.67
CA PRO A 463 7.26 -39.32 -7.73
C PRO A 463 6.01 -40.15 -8.06
N ALA A 464 4.83 -39.51 -8.04
CA ALA A 464 3.57 -40.24 -8.28
C ALA A 464 3.53 -40.96 -9.63
N GLN A 465 4.18 -40.39 -10.65
CA GLN A 465 4.29 -41.03 -11.97
C GLN A 465 5.08 -42.32 -11.94
N GLU A 466 6.20 -42.34 -11.22
CA GLU A 466 7.02 -43.58 -11.08
C GLU A 466 6.29 -44.63 -10.26
N VAL A 467 5.62 -44.24 -9.16
CA VAL A 467 4.80 -45.16 -8.37
C VAL A 467 3.67 -45.75 -9.23
N GLN A 468 2.99 -44.93 -10.04
CA GLN A 468 1.95 -45.41 -10.94
C GLN A 468 2.48 -46.36 -12.02
N LYS A 469 3.68 -46.07 -12.55
CA LYS A 469 4.34 -46.92 -13.54
C LYS A 469 4.66 -48.28 -12.97
N ILE A 470 5.29 -48.33 -11.79
CA ILE A 470 5.62 -49.57 -11.10
C ILE A 470 4.35 -50.37 -10.74
N LEU A 471 3.30 -49.68 -10.25
CA LEU A 471 2.02 -50.35 -9.97
C LEU A 471 1.42 -50.99 -11.23
N LYS A 472 1.45 -50.29 -12.37
CA LYS A 472 0.98 -50.87 -13.65
C LYS A 472 1.86 -52.02 -14.15
N GLU A 473 3.18 -51.95 -13.94
CA GLU A 473 4.08 -53.06 -14.30
C GLU A 473 3.81 -54.32 -13.48
N ILE A 474 3.44 -54.16 -12.20
CA ILE A 474 3.22 -55.31 -11.29
C ILE A 474 1.79 -55.88 -11.41
N LEU A 475 0.82 -55.01 -11.62
CA LEU A 475 -0.59 -55.41 -11.60
C LEU A 475 -1.14 -55.77 -12.99
N GLY A 476 -0.45 -55.35 -14.07
CA GLY A 476 -0.85 -55.62 -15.46
C GLY A 476 -1.70 -54.51 -15.99
#